data_b070b4b4dd49f3067515d135075c01cd
#
_entry.id   b070b4b4dd49f3067515d135075c01cd
#
_cell.length_a   1.000
_cell.length_b   1.000
_cell.length_c   1.000
_cell.angle_alpha   90.00
_cell.angle_beta   90.00
_cell.angle_gamma   90.00
#
_symmetry.space_group_name_H-M   'P 1'
#
loop_
_entity.id
_entity.type
_entity.pdbx_description
1 polymer ?
#
loop_
_entity_poly.entity_id
_entity_poly.type
_entity_poly.pdbx_seq_one_letter_code
_entity_poly.pdbx_strand_id
1 'polypeptide(L)'
;MSQSREPIIVLRPVKAQQVPSGKAYELQAGMPGYLTQALGGSYTVYIEGALWRIDGSDGDAIGQPVRQTPTRPDNPGDEELQSWIWEELGEVYDPEIPCSIVELGLVYRCEFAKTDDDRVDVDIDMTLTAPGCGMGEQLANEVADRVLALPRVACVHVNVVFDPPWDRSMMTEAARLALGLL
;
A
#
# COMPACT_ATOMS: atom_id res chain seq x y z
N MET A 1 1.14 -0.36 23.91
CA MET A 1 0.46 -1.66 23.77
C MET A 1 1.33 -2.52 22.89
N SER A 2 1.74 -3.70 23.36
CA SER A 2 2.62 -4.61 22.61
C SER A 2 1.88 -5.09 21.38
N GLN A 3 2.34 -4.70 20.19
CA GLN A 3 1.90 -5.34 18.95
C GLN A 3 2.21 -6.83 19.09
N SER A 4 1.18 -7.65 19.09
CA SER A 4 1.30 -9.11 19.15
C SER A 4 2.02 -9.58 17.88
N ARG A 5 3.33 -9.73 17.97
CA ARG A 5 4.14 -10.31 16.89
C ARG A 5 3.84 -11.79 16.83
N GLU A 6 3.06 -12.18 15.84
CA GLU A 6 2.76 -13.60 15.60
C GLU A 6 4.00 -14.28 15.01
N PRO A 7 4.53 -15.34 15.66
CA PRO A 7 5.67 -16.06 15.09
C PRO A 7 5.23 -16.81 13.82
N ILE A 8 6.07 -16.73 12.78
CA ILE A 8 5.87 -17.44 11.53
C ILE A 8 7.13 -18.22 11.13
N ILE A 9 6.96 -19.19 10.26
CA ILE A 9 8.05 -19.86 9.55
C ILE A 9 7.71 -19.81 8.07
N VAL A 10 8.68 -19.47 7.23
CA VAL A 10 8.53 -19.54 5.77
C VAL A 10 8.41 -21.03 5.38
N LEU A 11 7.28 -21.41 4.80
CA LEU A 11 6.96 -22.82 4.48
C LEU A 11 7.45 -23.24 3.10
N ARG A 12 7.59 -22.30 2.17
CA ARG A 12 8.14 -22.50 0.81
C ARG A 12 8.87 -21.24 0.36
N PRO A 13 9.77 -21.31 -0.62
CA PRO A 13 10.38 -20.11 -1.20
C PRO A 13 9.32 -19.14 -1.68
N VAL A 14 9.48 -17.86 -1.36
CA VAL A 14 8.53 -16.80 -1.69
C VAL A 14 9.23 -15.50 -2.02
N LYS A 15 8.74 -14.84 -3.07
CA LYS A 15 9.21 -13.50 -3.43
C LYS A 15 8.76 -12.49 -2.39
N ALA A 16 9.66 -11.62 -1.99
CA ALA A 16 9.39 -10.56 -1.04
C ALA A 16 10.14 -9.28 -1.44
N GLN A 17 9.63 -8.15 -1.01
CA GLN A 17 10.28 -6.85 -1.17
C GLN A 17 10.74 -6.35 0.19
N GLN A 18 11.98 -5.94 0.28
CA GLN A 18 12.52 -5.33 1.50
C GLN A 18 11.90 -3.96 1.73
N VAL A 19 11.39 -3.71 2.91
CA VAL A 19 10.87 -2.40 3.33
C VAL A 19 11.98 -1.69 4.15
N PRO A 20 12.28 -0.43 3.87
CA PRO A 20 11.67 0.47 2.89
C PRO A 20 12.34 0.48 1.50
N SER A 21 13.39 -0.29 1.27
CA SER A 21 14.25 -0.17 0.08
C SER A 21 13.60 -0.63 -1.23
N GLY A 22 12.48 -1.39 -1.18
CA GLY A 22 11.82 -1.96 -2.35
C GLY A 22 12.63 -3.08 -3.04
N LYS A 23 13.80 -3.45 -2.50
CA LYS A 23 14.67 -4.45 -3.12
C LYS A 23 14.03 -5.83 -3.08
N ALA A 24 13.87 -6.44 -4.26
CA ALA A 24 13.34 -7.79 -4.38
C ALA A 24 14.31 -8.85 -3.83
N TYR A 25 13.77 -9.81 -3.11
CA TYR A 25 14.48 -10.95 -2.56
C TYR A 25 13.57 -12.18 -2.53
N GLU A 26 14.17 -13.37 -2.49
CA GLU A 26 13.44 -14.61 -2.32
C GLU A 26 13.74 -15.19 -0.93
N LEU A 27 12.73 -15.13 -0.05
CA LEU A 27 12.81 -15.77 1.26
C LEU A 27 12.76 -17.27 1.10
N GLN A 28 13.63 -17.98 1.81
CA GLN A 28 13.77 -19.43 1.70
C GLN A 28 12.92 -20.16 2.74
N ALA A 29 12.47 -21.36 2.41
CA ALA A 29 11.75 -22.22 3.36
C ALA A 29 12.58 -22.48 4.61
N GLY A 30 11.91 -22.49 5.78
CA GLY A 30 12.55 -22.72 7.08
C GLY A 30 13.01 -21.45 7.80
N MET A 31 12.99 -20.27 7.15
CA MET A 31 13.35 -19.01 7.81
C MET A 31 12.31 -18.64 8.87
N PRO A 32 12.72 -18.47 10.14
CA PRO A 32 11.82 -18.02 11.21
C PRO A 32 11.68 -16.50 11.19
N GLY A 33 10.51 -16.01 11.57
CA GLY A 33 10.25 -14.59 11.65
C GLY A 33 8.99 -14.26 12.44
N TYR A 34 8.52 -13.05 12.29
CA TYR A 34 7.31 -12.56 12.93
C TYR A 34 6.45 -11.82 11.93
N LEU A 35 5.16 -12.13 11.91
CA LEU A 35 4.18 -11.30 11.21
C LEU A 35 4.06 -9.98 11.97
N THR A 36 4.32 -8.88 11.30
CA THR A 36 4.25 -7.54 11.89
C THR A 36 3.01 -6.79 11.42
N GLN A 37 2.55 -7.09 10.20
CA GLN A 37 1.38 -6.44 9.63
C GLN A 37 0.68 -7.39 8.64
N ALA A 38 -0.64 -7.41 8.68
CA ALA A 38 -1.51 -8.16 7.78
C ALA A 38 -2.63 -7.25 7.27
N LEU A 39 -2.24 -6.10 6.71
CA LEU A 39 -3.15 -5.08 6.21
C LEU A 39 -2.94 -4.91 4.71
N GLY A 40 -4.00 -4.53 4.01
CA GLY A 40 -3.98 -4.45 2.57
C GLY A 40 -3.88 -5.82 1.91
N GLY A 41 -3.64 -5.85 0.64
CA GLY A 41 -3.45 -7.06 -0.15
C GLY A 41 -2.12 -7.79 0.12
N SER A 42 -1.38 -7.47 1.19
CA SER A 42 -0.04 -8.00 1.45
C SER A 42 0.19 -8.35 2.93
N TYR A 43 1.29 -9.05 3.19
CA TYR A 43 1.80 -9.37 4.52
C TYR A 43 3.17 -8.76 4.72
N THR A 44 3.39 -8.10 5.86
CA THR A 44 4.72 -7.63 6.25
C THR A 44 5.26 -8.51 7.37
N VAL A 45 6.44 -9.07 7.16
CA VAL A 45 7.12 -9.95 8.11
C VAL A 45 8.49 -9.41 8.48
N TYR A 46 8.91 -9.66 9.72
CA TYR A 46 10.25 -9.36 10.18
C TYR A 46 11.08 -10.65 10.18
N ILE A 47 12.09 -10.73 9.32
CA ILE A 47 12.98 -11.88 9.17
C ILE A 47 14.43 -11.38 9.07
N GLU A 48 15.34 -11.96 9.84
CA GLU A 48 16.79 -11.69 9.82
C GLU A 48 17.16 -10.20 9.94
N GLY A 49 16.45 -9.47 10.79
CA GLY A 49 16.76 -8.06 11.06
C GLY A 49 16.18 -7.07 10.05
N ALA A 50 15.37 -7.53 9.09
CA ALA A 50 14.75 -6.68 8.08
C ALA A 50 13.23 -6.95 7.97
N LEU A 51 12.52 -5.93 7.49
CA LEU A 51 11.11 -6.06 7.14
C LEU A 51 10.97 -6.46 5.67
N TRP A 52 10.08 -7.41 5.42
CA TRP A 52 9.81 -7.95 4.10
C TRP A 52 8.31 -7.90 3.82
N ARG A 53 7.94 -7.39 2.66
CA ARG A 53 6.57 -7.43 2.17
C ARG A 53 6.40 -8.64 1.26
N ILE A 54 5.39 -9.44 1.52
CA ILE A 54 4.97 -10.62 0.74
C ILE A 54 3.59 -10.33 0.16
N ASP A 55 3.37 -10.64 -1.11
CA ASP A 55 2.06 -10.51 -1.73
C ASP A 55 1.02 -11.38 -1.03
N GLY A 56 -0.21 -10.90 -0.93
CA GLY A 56 -1.29 -11.64 -0.26
C GLY A 56 -1.63 -12.96 -0.94
N SER A 57 -1.41 -13.08 -2.23
CA SER A 57 -1.57 -14.34 -2.98
C SER A 57 -0.58 -15.43 -2.54
N ASP A 58 0.52 -15.04 -1.91
CA ASP A 58 1.55 -15.92 -1.34
C ASP A 58 1.41 -16.12 0.18
N GLY A 59 0.27 -15.77 0.78
CA GLY A 59 0.02 -15.92 2.22
C GLY A 59 0.30 -17.33 2.74
N ASP A 60 0.01 -18.36 1.95
CA ASP A 60 0.29 -19.76 2.26
C ASP A 60 1.78 -20.02 2.56
N ALA A 61 2.68 -19.25 1.94
CA ALA A 61 4.12 -19.38 2.17
C ALA A 61 4.55 -19.05 3.60
N ILE A 62 3.71 -18.37 4.36
CA ILE A 62 3.96 -18.01 5.77
C ILE A 62 2.86 -18.50 6.71
N GLY A 63 2.04 -19.46 6.25
CA GLY A 63 0.94 -20.03 7.03
C GLY A 63 -0.26 -19.08 7.23
N GLN A 64 -0.36 -18.04 6.40
CA GLN A 64 -1.47 -17.10 6.42
C GLN A 64 -2.47 -17.39 5.29
N PRO A 65 -3.73 -16.94 5.39
CA PRO A 65 -4.71 -17.08 4.33
C PRO A 65 -4.21 -16.49 3.01
N VAL A 66 -4.47 -17.20 1.91
CA VAL A 66 -4.24 -16.64 0.56
C VAL A 66 -5.28 -15.56 0.31
N ARG A 67 -4.83 -14.36 0.03
CA ARG A 67 -5.69 -13.25 -0.39
C ARG A 67 -5.70 -13.19 -1.90
N GLN A 68 -6.86 -13.42 -2.49
CA GLN A 68 -7.00 -13.32 -3.93
C GLN A 68 -7.10 -11.85 -4.33
N THR A 69 -6.26 -11.43 -5.26
CA THR A 69 -6.47 -10.17 -5.97
C THR A 69 -7.78 -10.30 -6.74
N PRO A 70 -8.73 -9.37 -6.60
CA PRO A 70 -9.96 -9.43 -7.35
C PRO A 70 -9.67 -9.54 -8.85
N THR A 71 -10.32 -10.48 -9.53
CA THR A 71 -10.23 -10.55 -11.00
C THR A 71 -11.00 -9.37 -11.56
N ARG A 72 -10.27 -8.37 -12.04
CA ARG A 72 -10.84 -7.16 -12.64
C ARG A 72 -10.95 -7.35 -14.15
N PRO A 73 -12.07 -6.94 -14.79
CA PRO A 73 -12.19 -6.97 -16.24
C PRO A 73 -11.16 -6.02 -16.89
N ASP A 74 -10.70 -6.38 -18.09
CA ASP A 74 -9.69 -5.60 -18.82
C ASP A 74 -10.19 -4.24 -19.29
N ASN A 75 -11.50 -4.07 -19.40
CA ASN A 75 -12.14 -2.83 -19.87
C ASN A 75 -13.25 -2.38 -18.91
N PRO A 76 -12.91 -1.81 -17.73
CA PRO A 76 -13.88 -1.27 -16.78
C PRO A 76 -14.54 0.00 -17.29
N GLY A 77 -15.76 0.28 -16.82
CA GLY A 77 -16.34 1.63 -16.95
C GLY A 77 -15.56 2.67 -16.15
N ASP A 78 -15.80 3.97 -16.44
CA ASP A 78 -15.09 5.05 -15.77
C ASP A 78 -15.36 5.08 -14.26
N GLU A 79 -16.62 4.90 -13.85
CA GLU A 79 -16.99 4.85 -12.41
C GLU A 79 -16.35 3.66 -11.70
N GLU A 80 -16.30 2.51 -12.38
CA GLU A 80 -15.69 1.30 -11.85
C GLU A 80 -14.17 1.47 -11.72
N LEU A 81 -13.50 2.05 -12.73
CA LEU A 81 -12.09 2.36 -12.68
C LEU A 81 -11.77 3.34 -11.55
N GLN A 82 -12.59 4.38 -11.38
CA GLN A 82 -12.44 5.33 -10.29
C GLN A 82 -12.53 4.64 -8.92
N SER A 83 -13.50 3.74 -8.75
CA SER A 83 -13.61 2.94 -7.53
C SER A 83 -12.36 2.11 -7.27
N TRP A 84 -11.82 1.46 -8.29
CA TRP A 84 -10.62 0.64 -8.16
C TRP A 84 -9.37 1.47 -7.84
N ILE A 85 -9.25 2.69 -8.40
CA ILE A 85 -8.16 3.60 -8.03
C ILE A 85 -8.21 3.88 -6.52
N TRP A 86 -9.39 4.22 -5.99
CA TRP A 86 -9.54 4.47 -4.55
C TRP A 86 -9.33 3.22 -3.69
N GLU A 87 -9.71 2.04 -4.18
CA GLU A 87 -9.39 0.77 -3.52
C GLU A 87 -7.88 0.57 -3.42
N GLU A 88 -7.14 0.75 -4.53
CA GLU A 88 -5.68 0.63 -4.52
C GLU A 88 -5.00 1.65 -3.60
N LEU A 89 -5.47 2.90 -3.58
CA LEU A 89 -4.99 3.91 -2.64
C LEU A 89 -5.26 3.51 -1.18
N GLY A 90 -6.40 2.89 -0.90
CA GLY A 90 -6.75 2.34 0.41
C GLY A 90 -5.88 1.17 0.86
N GLU A 91 -5.18 0.52 -0.07
CA GLU A 91 -4.25 -0.59 0.18
C GLU A 91 -2.79 -0.14 0.38
N VAL A 92 -2.52 1.16 0.25
CA VAL A 92 -1.20 1.75 0.54
C VAL A 92 -1.18 2.22 1.99
N TYR A 93 -0.25 1.70 2.76
CA TYR A 93 -0.13 1.98 4.19
C TYR A 93 1.11 2.81 4.51
N ASP A 94 0.95 3.74 5.46
CA ASP A 94 2.10 4.45 6.01
C ASP A 94 3.01 3.43 6.74
N PRO A 95 4.32 3.49 6.56
CA PRO A 95 5.24 2.52 7.15
C PRO A 95 5.37 2.64 8.68
N GLU A 96 5.03 3.79 9.24
CA GLU A 96 5.14 4.06 10.68
C GLU A 96 3.77 3.97 11.38
N ILE A 97 2.70 4.30 10.66
CA ILE A 97 1.34 4.36 11.18
C ILE A 97 0.52 3.22 10.53
N PRO A 98 -0.10 2.30 11.31
CA PRO A 98 -0.82 1.16 10.75
C PRO A 98 -2.19 1.56 10.19
N CYS A 99 -2.22 2.59 9.36
CA CYS A 99 -3.39 3.11 8.66
C CYS A 99 -3.04 3.35 7.19
N SER A 100 -4.01 3.23 6.32
CA SER A 100 -3.81 3.55 4.90
C SER A 100 -3.67 5.05 4.68
N ILE A 101 -3.05 5.42 3.55
CA ILE A 101 -2.92 6.84 3.18
C ILE A 101 -4.27 7.54 3.02
N VAL A 102 -5.32 6.79 2.65
CA VAL A 102 -6.69 7.30 2.55
C VAL A 102 -7.27 7.57 3.94
N GLU A 103 -7.12 6.63 4.89
CA GLU A 103 -7.57 6.79 6.27
C GLU A 103 -6.84 7.91 7.01
N LEU A 104 -5.56 8.11 6.68
CA LEU A 104 -4.75 9.20 7.22
C LEU A 104 -5.09 10.57 6.60
N GLY A 105 -5.88 10.60 5.51
CA GLY A 105 -6.19 11.84 4.79
C GLY A 105 -4.98 12.41 4.05
N LEU A 106 -4.07 11.55 3.59
CA LEU A 106 -2.88 11.97 2.85
C LEU A 106 -3.13 12.21 1.37
N VAL A 107 -4.23 11.71 0.81
CA VAL A 107 -4.61 11.94 -0.58
C VAL A 107 -5.47 13.19 -0.66
N TYR A 108 -4.94 14.25 -1.26
CA TYR A 108 -5.64 15.53 -1.37
C TYR A 108 -6.47 15.64 -2.65
N ARG A 109 -5.99 15.06 -3.72
CA ARG A 109 -6.66 15.06 -5.02
C ARG A 109 -6.34 13.78 -5.77
N CYS A 110 -7.35 13.23 -6.44
CA CYS A 110 -7.20 12.12 -7.36
C CYS A 110 -8.16 12.34 -8.52
N GLU A 111 -7.60 12.70 -9.67
CA GLU A 111 -8.35 12.98 -10.89
C GLU A 111 -7.81 12.11 -12.02
N PHE A 112 -8.63 11.82 -13.00
CA PHE A 112 -8.18 11.17 -14.21
C PHE A 112 -8.75 11.83 -15.45
N ALA A 113 -7.98 11.83 -16.51
CA ALA A 113 -8.34 12.35 -17.82
C ALA A 113 -8.23 11.24 -18.88
N LYS A 114 -9.21 11.19 -19.80
CA LYS A 114 -9.17 10.24 -20.90
C LYS A 114 -8.12 10.65 -21.94
N THR A 115 -7.40 9.67 -22.42
CA THR A 115 -6.51 9.79 -23.56
C THR A 115 -7.25 9.46 -24.88
N ASP A 116 -6.65 9.76 -26.02
CA ASP A 116 -7.25 9.53 -27.33
C ASP A 116 -7.48 8.02 -27.65
N ASP A 117 -6.78 7.13 -26.95
CA ASP A 117 -6.87 5.67 -27.10
C ASP A 117 -7.79 4.99 -26.06
N ASP A 118 -8.69 5.76 -25.45
CA ASP A 118 -9.65 5.32 -24.41
C ASP A 118 -9.00 4.78 -23.13
N ARG A 119 -7.72 5.09 -22.92
CA ARG A 119 -7.07 4.91 -21.65
C ARG A 119 -7.21 6.14 -20.77
N VAL A 120 -6.62 6.15 -19.60
CA VAL A 120 -6.66 7.29 -18.69
C VAL A 120 -5.28 7.62 -18.15
N ASP A 121 -5.00 8.89 -18.00
CA ASP A 121 -3.91 9.43 -17.21
C ASP A 121 -4.46 9.82 -15.84
N VAL A 122 -3.79 9.43 -14.78
CA VAL A 122 -4.21 9.67 -13.39
C VAL A 122 -3.26 10.65 -12.72
N ASP A 123 -3.82 11.75 -12.18
CA ASP A 123 -3.09 12.76 -11.41
C ASP A 123 -3.48 12.67 -9.95
N ILE A 124 -2.50 12.45 -9.07
CA ILE A 124 -2.68 12.32 -7.63
C ILE A 124 -1.81 13.35 -6.92
N ASP A 125 -2.44 14.20 -6.10
CA ASP A 125 -1.73 15.03 -5.14
C ASP A 125 -1.86 14.39 -3.76
N MET A 126 -0.74 14.08 -3.15
CA MET A 126 -0.69 13.49 -1.82
C MET A 126 0.31 14.23 -0.93
N THR A 127 0.17 14.07 0.36
CA THR A 127 1.09 14.63 1.35
C THR A 127 1.68 13.54 2.24
N LEU A 128 2.50 13.93 3.19
CA LEU A 128 3.14 13.06 4.17
C LEU A 128 2.82 13.55 5.58
N THR A 129 2.85 12.64 6.54
CA THR A 129 2.65 12.96 7.97
C THR A 129 3.74 13.85 8.55
N ALA A 130 4.93 13.85 7.94
CA ALA A 130 6.03 14.75 8.30
C ALA A 130 6.84 15.18 7.06
N PRO A 131 7.16 16.47 6.91
CA PRO A 131 8.06 16.93 5.85
C PRO A 131 9.49 16.39 6.09
N GLY A 132 10.15 15.97 5.01
CA GLY A 132 11.53 15.49 5.07
C GLY A 132 11.70 14.02 5.46
N CYS A 133 10.63 13.26 5.58
CA CYS A 133 10.72 11.81 5.70
C CYS A 133 11.25 11.24 4.36
N GLY A 134 12.42 10.58 4.39
CA GLY A 134 13.04 9.95 3.20
C GLY A 134 12.20 8.85 2.56
N MET A 135 11.02 8.57 3.12
CA MET A 135 10.09 7.56 2.65
C MET A 135 8.99 8.12 1.71
N GLY A 136 8.92 9.45 1.54
CA GLY A 136 7.89 10.07 0.70
C GLY A 136 7.97 9.63 -0.76
N GLU A 137 9.17 9.55 -1.33
CA GLU A 137 9.37 9.05 -2.69
C GLU A 137 8.96 7.58 -2.83
N GLN A 138 9.21 6.77 -1.82
CA GLN A 138 8.86 5.35 -1.83
C GLN A 138 7.34 5.15 -1.77
N LEU A 139 6.67 5.93 -0.93
CA LEU A 139 5.22 5.91 -0.82
C LEU A 139 4.55 6.39 -2.11
N ALA A 140 5.07 7.46 -2.71
CA ALA A 140 4.59 7.96 -4.00
C ALA A 140 4.82 6.95 -5.13
N ASN A 141 5.97 6.27 -5.16
CA ASN A 141 6.25 5.21 -6.13
C ASN A 141 5.31 4.02 -5.93
N GLU A 142 5.04 3.60 -4.70
CA GLU A 142 4.09 2.53 -4.41
C GLU A 142 2.68 2.89 -4.90
N VAL A 143 2.23 4.11 -4.67
CA VAL A 143 0.96 4.62 -5.19
C VAL A 143 0.94 4.54 -6.72
N ALA A 144 1.99 5.05 -7.37
CA ALA A 144 2.10 5.04 -8.82
C ALA A 144 2.06 3.62 -9.39
N ASP A 145 2.85 2.71 -8.84
CA ASP A 145 2.94 1.31 -9.30
C ASP A 145 1.60 0.58 -9.18
N ARG A 146 0.89 0.77 -8.07
CA ARG A 146 -0.41 0.13 -7.83
C ARG A 146 -1.48 0.64 -8.79
N VAL A 147 -1.58 1.95 -8.96
CA VAL A 147 -2.58 2.55 -9.85
C VAL A 147 -2.25 2.26 -11.31
N LEU A 148 -0.96 2.28 -11.69
CA LEU A 148 -0.52 1.94 -13.06
C LEU A 148 -0.82 0.48 -13.44
N ALA A 149 -0.89 -0.42 -12.47
CA ALA A 149 -1.25 -1.82 -12.70
C ALA A 149 -2.73 -2.04 -13.04
N LEU A 150 -3.57 -1.02 -12.87
CA LEU A 150 -4.99 -1.10 -13.21
C LEU A 150 -5.20 -1.10 -14.73
N PRO A 151 -6.18 -1.87 -15.23
CA PRO A 151 -6.53 -1.84 -16.65
C PRO A 151 -6.97 -0.44 -17.07
N ARG A 152 -6.70 -0.09 -18.32
CA ARG A 152 -6.95 1.22 -18.94
C ARG A 152 -6.09 2.38 -18.39
N VAL A 153 -5.31 2.23 -17.33
CA VAL A 153 -4.40 3.30 -16.88
C VAL A 153 -3.20 3.36 -17.81
N ALA A 154 -2.93 4.54 -18.38
CA ALA A 154 -1.83 4.80 -19.29
C ALA A 154 -0.61 5.39 -18.58
N CYS A 155 -0.87 6.35 -17.70
CA CYS A 155 0.16 7.06 -16.95
C CYS A 155 -0.37 7.43 -15.57
N VAL A 156 0.53 7.54 -14.59
CA VAL A 156 0.21 8.01 -13.24
C VAL A 156 1.22 9.06 -12.84
N HIS A 157 0.73 10.24 -12.47
CA HIS A 157 1.52 11.32 -11.91
C HIS A 157 1.20 11.48 -10.44
N VAL A 158 2.17 11.27 -9.57
CA VAL A 158 2.01 11.45 -8.13
C VAL A 158 2.84 12.65 -7.69
N ASN A 159 2.18 13.68 -7.20
CA ASN A 159 2.80 14.89 -6.69
C ASN A 159 2.77 14.87 -5.16
N VAL A 160 3.93 15.00 -4.52
CA VAL A 160 4.00 15.18 -3.08
C VAL A 160 3.92 16.67 -2.78
N VAL A 161 2.83 17.08 -2.12
CA VAL A 161 2.52 18.46 -1.79
C VAL A 161 2.50 18.66 -0.28
N PHE A 162 2.86 19.86 0.21
CA PHE A 162 2.90 20.19 1.63
C PHE A 162 2.03 21.40 1.98
N ASP A 163 1.20 21.84 1.04
CA ASP A 163 0.23 22.90 1.23
C ASP A 163 -1.15 22.42 0.74
N PRO A 164 -2.16 22.39 1.63
CA PRO A 164 -2.08 22.70 3.06
C PRO A 164 -1.24 21.67 3.84
N PRO A 165 -0.62 22.06 4.97
CA PRO A 165 0.12 21.12 5.80
C PRO A 165 -0.85 20.10 6.41
N TRP A 166 -0.42 18.84 6.44
CA TRP A 166 -1.21 17.79 7.05
C TRP A 166 -1.29 17.96 8.57
N ASP A 167 -2.46 17.68 9.11
CA ASP A 167 -2.68 17.57 10.55
C ASP A 167 -3.63 16.40 10.87
N ARG A 168 -3.68 16.02 12.15
CA ARG A 168 -4.46 14.86 12.62
C ARG A 168 -5.97 14.99 12.43
N SER A 169 -6.50 16.19 12.20
CA SER A 169 -7.93 16.38 11.93
C SER A 169 -8.33 15.86 10.55
N MET A 170 -7.37 15.66 9.64
CA MET A 170 -7.58 15.12 8.31
C MET A 170 -7.79 13.59 8.31
N MET A 171 -7.41 12.93 9.41
CA MET A 171 -7.66 11.50 9.58
C MET A 171 -9.15 11.18 9.67
N THR A 172 -9.53 10.01 9.17
CA THR A 172 -10.88 9.47 9.41
C THR A 172 -11.09 9.22 10.91
N GLU A 173 -12.35 9.21 11.34
CA GLU A 173 -12.69 8.88 12.72
C GLU A 173 -12.20 7.47 13.11
N ALA A 174 -12.32 6.50 12.18
CA ALA A 174 -11.85 5.14 12.37
C ALA A 174 -10.33 5.09 12.62
N ALA A 175 -9.54 5.84 11.84
CA ALA A 175 -8.09 5.92 12.03
C ALA A 175 -7.73 6.56 13.38
N ARG A 176 -8.41 7.64 13.76
CA ARG A 176 -8.21 8.29 15.07
C ARG A 176 -8.53 7.37 16.24
N LEU A 177 -9.61 6.60 16.12
CA LEU A 177 -10.00 5.61 17.13
C LEU A 177 -8.98 4.47 17.23
N ALA A 178 -8.54 3.93 16.10
CA ALA A 178 -7.53 2.87 16.04
C ALA A 178 -6.20 3.28 16.69
N LEU A 179 -5.85 4.56 16.59
CA LEU A 179 -4.63 5.14 17.16
C LEU A 179 -4.82 5.66 18.60
N GLY A 180 -6.01 5.56 19.17
CA GLY A 180 -6.31 6.05 20.52
C GLY A 180 -6.28 7.58 20.65
N LEU A 181 -6.64 8.30 19.59
CA LEU A 181 -6.62 9.77 19.51
C LEU A 181 -8.01 10.41 19.71
N LEU A 182 -9.01 9.65 20.11
CA LEU A 182 -10.35 10.10 20.47
C LEU A 182 -10.54 10.16 21.98
#